data_e63d96b2cd2f914fe8511938cbedaddc
#
_entry.id   e63d96b2cd2f914fe8511938cbedaddc
#
_cell.length_a   1.000
_cell.length_b   1.000
_cell.length_c   1.000
_cell.angle_alpha   90.00
_cell.angle_beta   90.00
_cell.angle_gamma   90.00
#
_symmetry.space_group_name_H-M   'P 1'
#
loop_
_entity.id
_entity.type
_entity.pdbx_description
1 polymer ?
#
loop_
_entity_poly.entity_id
_entity_poly.type
_entity_poly.pdbx_seq_one_letter_code
_entity_poly.pdbx_strand_id
1 'polypeptide(L)'
;MVIAMSHAPLRTILLAEDSLVDAEMTMDALRSAYLANPVVHVEDGVDCLDWLYARGAFADRGGDDPAVVLLDIKMPRMNGLEVLTQMRADDRFRRTPVVILSSSREESDLVHSWDLGVNAYVIKPVDVEQFFQAVRTLGQFWGVLNQPPEGE
;
A
#
# COMPACT_ATOMS: atom_id res chain seq x y z
N MET A 1 -9.89 -1.50 34.67
CA MET A 1 -10.09 -1.42 33.95
C MET A 1 -9.72 -1.32 32.95
N VAL A 2 -9.80 -1.56 32.40
CA VAL A 2 -9.44 -1.52 31.43
C VAL A 2 -9.79 -0.91 30.62
N ILE A 3 -9.51 -0.60 30.20
CA ILE A 3 -9.85 -0.09 29.45
C ILE A 3 -9.96 -0.26 28.32
N ALA A 4 -10.62 -0.37 28.03
CA ALA A 4 -10.81 -0.64 26.89
C ALA A 4 -10.36 0.10 26.03
N MET A 5 -9.80 -0.01 25.70
CA MET A 5 -9.49 0.68 24.98
C MET A 5 -9.90 0.66 23.85
N SER A 6 -10.28 1.29 23.43
CA SER A 6 -10.72 1.39 22.23
C SER A 6 -9.72 1.81 21.37
N HIS A 7 -9.01 1.02 20.78
CA HIS A 7 -8.12 1.38 19.75
C HIS A 7 -8.88 1.57 18.49
N ALA A 8 -8.56 2.58 17.74
CA ALA A 8 -9.06 2.70 16.40
C ALA A 8 -8.64 1.46 15.61
N PRO A 9 -9.48 0.94 14.73
CA PRO A 9 -9.09 -0.18 13.90
C PRO A 9 -7.87 0.19 13.08
N LEU A 10 -7.00 -0.79 12.85
CA LEU A 10 -5.87 -0.58 11.98
C LEU A 10 -6.36 -0.39 10.54
N ARG A 11 -5.77 0.56 9.87
CA ARG A 11 -6.19 0.86 8.51
C ARG A 11 -5.63 -0.16 7.54
N THR A 12 -6.30 -0.30 6.43
CA THR A 12 -6.00 -1.32 5.43
C THR A 12 -4.71 -1.01 4.67
N ILE A 13 -3.96 -2.06 4.36
CA ILE A 13 -2.91 -1.99 3.36
C ILE A 13 -3.54 -2.41 2.04
N LEU A 14 -3.52 -1.53 1.05
CA LEU A 14 -4.07 -1.84 -0.27
C LEU A 14 -2.93 -2.31 -1.17
N LEU A 15 -3.02 -3.53 -1.64
CA LEU A 15 -2.00 -4.12 -2.52
C LEU A 15 -2.57 -4.23 -3.91
N ALA A 16 -1.99 -3.51 -4.86
CA ALA A 16 -2.38 -3.57 -6.26
C ALA A 16 -1.29 -4.31 -7.02
N GLU A 17 -1.59 -5.54 -7.44
CA GLU A 17 -0.62 -6.43 -8.07
C GLU A 17 -1.37 -7.45 -8.92
N ASP A 18 -1.05 -7.51 -10.21
CA ASP A 18 -1.77 -8.43 -11.11
C ASP A 18 -1.18 -9.84 -11.10
N SER A 19 0.05 -10.03 -10.67
CA SER A 19 0.63 -11.36 -10.58
C SER A 19 0.26 -11.98 -9.24
N LEU A 20 -0.44 -13.11 -9.28
CA LEU A 20 -0.83 -13.79 -8.05
C LEU A 20 0.37 -14.28 -7.27
N VAL A 21 1.42 -14.72 -7.96
CA VAL A 21 2.64 -15.17 -7.31
C VAL A 21 3.30 -14.00 -6.57
N ASP A 22 3.44 -12.87 -7.24
CA ASP A 22 4.05 -11.70 -6.61
C ASP A 22 3.19 -11.17 -5.46
N ALA A 23 1.87 -11.23 -5.61
CA ALA A 23 0.98 -10.81 -4.55
C ALA A 23 1.14 -11.69 -3.32
N GLU A 24 1.26 -13.01 -3.53
CA GLU A 24 1.46 -13.92 -2.40
C GLU A 24 2.78 -13.69 -1.72
N MET A 25 3.83 -13.45 -2.48
CA MET A 25 5.14 -13.17 -1.88
C MET A 25 5.09 -11.89 -1.06
N THR A 26 4.40 -10.88 -1.57
CA THR A 26 4.26 -9.62 -0.84
C THR A 26 3.46 -9.83 0.44
N MET A 27 2.36 -10.57 0.37
CA MET A 27 1.55 -10.84 1.55
C MET A 27 2.30 -11.66 2.58
N ASP A 28 3.14 -12.59 2.14
CA ASP A 28 3.99 -13.35 3.05
C ASP A 28 5.00 -12.44 3.75
N ALA A 29 5.56 -11.48 3.02
CA ALA A 29 6.50 -10.54 3.62
C ALA A 29 5.81 -9.69 4.68
N LEU A 30 4.57 -9.26 4.39
CA LEU A 30 3.81 -8.48 5.37
C LEU A 30 3.53 -9.29 6.62
N ARG A 31 3.14 -10.56 6.46
CA ARG A 31 2.89 -11.42 7.62
C ARG A 31 4.16 -11.65 8.41
N SER A 32 5.28 -11.83 7.73
CA SER A 32 6.57 -12.03 8.40
C SER A 32 7.02 -10.79 9.15
N ALA A 33 6.51 -9.64 8.75
CA ALA A 33 6.80 -8.38 9.45
C ALA A 33 5.88 -8.17 10.65
N TYR A 34 4.99 -9.13 10.94
CA TYR A 34 4.08 -9.07 12.07
C TYR A 34 3.15 -7.87 12.03
N LEU A 35 2.76 -7.47 10.84
CA LEU A 35 1.81 -6.36 10.71
C LEU A 35 0.41 -6.89 10.92
N ALA A 36 -0.35 -6.20 11.75
CA ALA A 36 -1.72 -6.58 12.04
C ALA A 36 -2.75 -5.95 11.11
N ASN A 37 -2.30 -5.08 10.23
CA ASN A 37 -3.20 -4.38 9.32
C ASN A 37 -3.86 -5.36 8.35
N PRO A 38 -5.16 -5.23 8.10
CA PRO A 38 -5.78 -6.05 7.05
C PRO A 38 -5.21 -5.67 5.69
N VAL A 39 -5.10 -6.65 4.82
CA VAL A 39 -4.59 -6.43 3.46
C VAL A 39 -5.71 -6.71 2.48
N VAL A 40 -5.96 -5.77 1.58
CA VAL A 40 -6.88 -5.96 0.48
C VAL A 40 -6.05 -6.03 -0.79
N HIS A 41 -6.28 -7.07 -1.59
CA HIS A 41 -5.53 -7.27 -2.82
C HIS A 41 -6.45 -6.99 -4.02
N VAL A 42 -6.01 -6.13 -4.91
CA VAL A 42 -6.68 -5.85 -6.18
C VAL A 42 -5.70 -6.14 -7.31
N GLU A 43 -6.21 -6.43 -8.50
CA GLU A 43 -5.38 -6.97 -9.56
C GLU A 43 -5.11 -6.00 -10.70
N ASP A 44 -5.70 -4.81 -10.67
CA ASP A 44 -5.40 -3.82 -11.70
C ASP A 44 -5.68 -2.41 -11.17
N GLY A 45 -5.35 -1.42 -12.00
CA GLY A 45 -5.47 -0.04 -11.56
C GLY A 45 -6.90 0.44 -11.45
N VAL A 46 -7.81 -0.10 -12.26
CA VAL A 46 -9.22 0.30 -12.16
C VAL A 46 -9.79 -0.17 -10.84
N ASP A 47 -9.54 -1.43 -10.47
CA ASP A 47 -10.00 -1.94 -9.19
C ASP A 47 -9.33 -1.20 -8.04
N CYS A 48 -8.09 -0.80 -8.21
CA CYS A 48 -7.40 -0.02 -7.18
C CYS A 48 -8.13 1.28 -6.91
N LEU A 49 -8.46 2.03 -7.96
CA LEU A 49 -9.21 3.26 -7.79
C LEU A 49 -10.62 3.02 -7.28
N ASP A 50 -11.25 1.95 -7.76
CA ASP A 50 -12.59 1.61 -7.27
C ASP A 50 -12.58 1.35 -5.76
N TRP A 51 -11.54 0.66 -5.27
CA TRP A 51 -11.44 0.46 -3.83
C TRP A 51 -11.20 1.78 -3.10
N LEU A 52 -10.31 2.61 -3.62
CA LEU A 52 -10.00 3.87 -2.98
C LEU A 52 -11.25 4.76 -2.87
N TYR A 53 -12.06 4.78 -3.90
CA TYR A 53 -13.25 5.63 -3.92
C TYR A 53 -14.52 4.91 -3.46
N ALA A 54 -14.41 3.66 -3.03
CA ALA A 54 -15.54 2.86 -2.56
C ALA A 54 -16.65 2.84 -3.60
N ARG A 55 -16.32 2.40 -4.81
CA ARG A 55 -17.29 2.33 -5.90
C ARG A 55 -17.15 0.99 -6.61
N GLY A 56 -18.07 0.70 -7.55
CA GLY A 56 -18.07 -0.56 -8.28
C GLY A 56 -18.22 -1.72 -7.33
N ALA A 57 -17.36 -2.73 -7.47
CA ALA A 57 -17.41 -3.90 -6.63
C ALA A 57 -17.15 -3.59 -5.17
N PHE A 58 -16.61 -2.43 -4.86
CA PHE A 58 -16.24 -2.05 -3.50
C PHE A 58 -17.14 -0.97 -2.91
N ALA A 59 -18.32 -0.79 -3.49
CA ALA A 59 -19.21 0.30 -3.06
C ALA A 59 -19.60 0.19 -1.59
N ASP A 60 -19.67 -1.03 -1.07
CA ASP A 60 -20.09 -1.26 0.31
C ASP A 60 -18.94 -1.51 1.27
N ARG A 61 -17.72 -1.18 0.86
CA ARG A 61 -16.57 -1.60 1.68
C ARG A 61 -16.51 -0.93 3.05
N GLY A 62 -16.99 0.25 3.19
CA GLY A 62 -16.87 0.95 4.44
C GLY A 62 -15.42 1.16 4.86
N GLY A 63 -15.23 1.77 6.01
CA GLY A 63 -13.89 1.95 6.55
C GLY A 63 -13.18 3.18 6.03
N ASP A 64 -11.96 3.35 6.49
CA ASP A 64 -11.17 4.55 6.22
C ASP A 64 -10.33 4.40 4.96
N ASP A 65 -9.68 5.49 4.59
CA ASP A 65 -8.67 5.46 3.54
C ASP A 65 -7.52 4.55 3.95
N PRO A 66 -6.76 4.02 3.00
CA PRO A 66 -5.74 3.03 3.36
C PRO A 66 -4.59 3.66 4.13
N ALA A 67 -3.92 2.82 4.91
CA ALA A 67 -2.69 3.23 5.57
C ALA A 67 -1.58 3.46 4.55
N VAL A 68 -1.53 2.60 3.54
CA VAL A 68 -0.53 2.66 2.49
C VAL A 68 -1.06 1.92 1.27
N VAL A 69 -0.63 2.33 0.10
CA VAL A 69 -0.88 1.59 -1.15
C VAL A 69 0.44 1.02 -1.61
N LEU A 70 0.49 -0.31 -1.74
CA LEU A 70 1.60 -1.01 -2.36
C LEU A 70 1.20 -1.21 -3.80
N LEU A 71 1.92 -0.59 -4.72
CA LEU A 71 1.41 -0.37 -6.06
C LEU A 71 2.41 -0.87 -7.10
N ASP A 72 2.01 -1.93 -7.80
CA ASP A 72 2.79 -2.40 -8.95
C ASP A 72 2.62 -1.41 -10.09
N ILE A 73 3.64 -1.29 -10.92
CA ILE A 73 3.60 -0.35 -12.03
C ILE A 73 2.87 -0.95 -13.22
N LYS A 74 3.17 -2.19 -13.58
CA LYS A 74 2.63 -2.79 -14.78
C LYS A 74 1.42 -3.63 -14.47
N MET A 75 0.25 -3.08 -14.72
CA MET A 75 -1.02 -3.77 -14.48
C MET A 75 -1.94 -3.53 -15.67
N PRO A 76 -2.88 -4.48 -15.92
CA PRO A 76 -3.84 -4.28 -16.99
C PRO A 76 -4.86 -3.21 -16.65
N ARG A 77 -5.57 -2.76 -17.63
CA ARG A 77 -6.64 -1.76 -17.64
C ARG A 77 -6.15 -0.37 -17.25
N MET A 78 -5.40 -0.25 -16.17
CA MET A 78 -4.80 1.01 -15.76
C MET A 78 -3.54 0.68 -14.99
N ASN A 79 -2.42 1.24 -15.38
CA ASN A 79 -1.14 0.92 -14.74
C ASN A 79 -0.95 1.74 -13.47
N GLY A 80 0.08 1.38 -12.72
CA GLY A 80 0.33 2.01 -11.44
C GLY A 80 0.65 3.49 -11.54
N LEU A 81 1.34 3.90 -12.59
CA LEU A 81 1.68 5.30 -12.75
C LEU A 81 0.42 6.14 -12.96
N GLU A 82 -0.54 5.61 -13.72
CA GLU A 82 -1.81 6.29 -13.91
C GLU A 82 -2.60 6.40 -12.62
N VAL A 83 -2.61 5.32 -11.82
CA VAL A 83 -3.27 5.35 -10.52
C VAL A 83 -2.62 6.42 -9.63
N LEU A 84 -1.30 6.42 -9.57
CA LEU A 84 -0.56 7.34 -8.72
C LEU A 84 -0.81 8.79 -9.14
N THR A 85 -0.84 9.03 -10.44
CA THR A 85 -1.09 10.37 -10.96
C THR A 85 -2.47 10.87 -10.49
N GLN A 86 -3.48 10.02 -10.58
CA GLN A 86 -4.81 10.41 -10.11
C GLN A 86 -4.84 10.63 -8.61
N MET A 87 -4.17 9.78 -7.85
CA MET A 87 -4.13 9.96 -6.39
C MET A 87 -3.51 11.32 -6.02
N ARG A 88 -2.42 11.66 -6.66
CA ARG A 88 -1.71 12.91 -6.32
C ARG A 88 -2.45 14.15 -6.76
N ALA A 89 -3.35 14.03 -7.73
CA ALA A 89 -4.17 15.14 -8.19
C ALA A 89 -5.42 15.33 -7.31
N ASP A 90 -5.73 14.39 -6.45
CA ASP A 90 -6.94 14.43 -5.61
C ASP A 90 -6.53 14.80 -4.19
N ASP A 91 -7.15 15.85 -3.64
CA ASP A 91 -6.82 16.30 -2.30
C ASP A 91 -6.99 15.19 -1.26
N ARG A 92 -7.94 14.28 -1.50
CA ARG A 92 -8.20 13.20 -0.55
C ARG A 92 -7.02 12.25 -0.44
N PHE A 93 -6.35 11.97 -1.57
CA PHE A 93 -5.29 10.96 -1.60
C PHE A 93 -3.91 11.54 -1.85
N ARG A 94 -3.79 12.86 -1.88
CA ARG A 94 -2.52 13.49 -2.22
C ARG A 94 -1.41 13.12 -1.24
N ARG A 95 -1.75 12.81 -0.01
CA ARG A 95 -0.76 12.50 1.03
C ARG A 95 -0.76 11.04 1.43
N THR A 96 -1.55 10.22 0.77
CA THR A 96 -1.58 8.79 1.07
C THR A 96 -0.21 8.20 0.78
N PRO A 97 0.38 7.47 1.73
CA PRO A 97 1.68 6.85 1.47
C PRO A 97 1.59 5.80 0.37
N VAL A 98 2.55 5.83 -0.53
CA VAL A 98 2.62 4.88 -1.63
C VAL A 98 4.02 4.28 -1.68
N VAL A 99 4.07 2.96 -1.74
CA VAL A 99 5.29 2.20 -1.99
C VAL A 99 5.14 1.58 -3.36
N ILE A 100 6.08 1.86 -4.24
CA ILE A 100 6.05 1.28 -5.59
C ILE A 100 6.76 -0.06 -5.57
N LEU A 101 6.09 -1.05 -6.14
CA LEU A 101 6.66 -2.38 -6.36
C LEU A 101 7.08 -2.43 -7.82
N SER A 102 8.36 -2.57 -8.08
CA SER A 102 8.85 -2.54 -9.45
C SER A 102 9.64 -3.79 -9.77
N SER A 103 9.68 -4.16 -11.04
CA SER A 103 10.43 -5.33 -11.47
C SER A 103 11.90 -5.03 -11.73
N SER A 104 12.28 -3.74 -11.76
CA SER A 104 13.65 -3.38 -12.03
C SER A 104 13.95 -1.98 -11.51
N ARG A 105 15.24 -1.68 -11.37
CA ARG A 105 15.66 -0.35 -10.96
C ARG A 105 15.29 0.68 -12.03
N GLU A 106 15.39 0.31 -13.31
CA GLU A 106 15.03 1.23 -14.38
C GLU A 106 13.57 1.65 -14.29
N GLU A 107 12.71 0.70 -13.95
CA GLU A 107 11.29 0.99 -13.78
C GLU A 107 11.08 1.95 -12.61
N SER A 108 11.77 1.71 -11.50
CA SER A 108 11.72 2.61 -10.34
C SER A 108 12.20 4.01 -10.70
N ASP A 109 13.28 4.08 -11.45
CA ASP A 109 13.85 5.37 -11.86
C ASP A 109 12.88 6.14 -12.74
N LEU A 110 12.17 5.43 -13.61
CA LEU A 110 11.18 6.08 -14.45
C LEU A 110 10.07 6.72 -13.63
N VAL A 111 9.54 5.97 -12.66
CA VAL A 111 8.49 6.51 -11.80
C VAL A 111 9.03 7.67 -10.97
N HIS A 112 10.25 7.55 -10.48
CA HIS A 112 10.86 8.61 -9.68
C HIS A 112 10.95 9.90 -10.48
N SER A 113 11.22 9.79 -11.79
CA SER A 113 11.39 10.97 -12.63
C SER A 113 10.09 11.77 -12.79
N TRP A 114 8.94 11.19 -12.52
CA TRP A 114 7.67 11.90 -12.59
C TRP A 114 7.37 12.71 -11.33
N ASP A 115 8.17 12.51 -10.29
CA ASP A 115 8.09 13.32 -9.06
C ASP A 115 6.68 13.34 -8.47
N LEU A 116 6.12 12.16 -8.30
CA LEU A 116 4.75 12.01 -7.79
C LEU A 116 4.71 11.69 -6.30
N GLY A 117 5.77 11.99 -5.58
CA GLY A 117 5.77 11.85 -4.12
C GLY A 117 5.71 10.42 -3.65
N VAL A 118 6.38 9.51 -4.34
CA VAL A 118 6.46 8.12 -3.88
C VAL A 118 7.31 8.07 -2.62
N ASN A 119 6.83 7.34 -1.64
CA ASN A 119 7.49 7.26 -0.35
C ASN A 119 8.63 6.26 -0.32
N ALA A 120 8.51 5.17 -1.06
CA ALA A 120 9.56 4.17 -1.12
C ALA A 120 9.37 3.29 -2.35
N TYR A 121 10.45 2.62 -2.74
CA TYR A 121 10.45 1.69 -3.87
C TYR A 121 10.98 0.35 -3.38
N VAL A 122 10.34 -0.72 -3.82
CA VAL A 122 10.79 -2.07 -3.51
C VAL A 122 10.91 -2.82 -4.83
N ILE A 123 12.06 -3.45 -5.06
CA ILE A 123 12.26 -4.27 -6.25
C ILE A 123 11.73 -5.66 -5.97
N LYS A 124 10.87 -6.16 -6.83
CA LYS A 124 10.31 -7.50 -6.68
C LYS A 124 11.38 -8.55 -6.93
N PRO A 125 11.34 -9.68 -6.25
CA PRO A 125 10.31 -10.12 -5.30
C PRO A 125 10.43 -9.43 -3.95
N VAL A 126 9.30 -9.15 -3.34
CA VAL A 126 9.27 -8.46 -2.05
C VAL A 126 9.60 -9.47 -0.96
N ASP A 127 10.58 -9.14 -0.13
CA ASP A 127 10.86 -9.93 1.04
C ASP A 127 10.77 -9.06 2.29
N VAL A 128 10.83 -9.70 3.44
CA VAL A 128 10.58 -8.99 4.68
C VAL A 128 11.61 -7.91 4.94
N GLU A 129 12.87 -8.17 4.57
CA GLU A 129 13.92 -7.20 4.82
C GLU A 129 13.77 -5.96 3.96
N GLN A 130 13.49 -6.13 2.67
CA GLN A 130 13.23 -5.00 1.80
C GLN A 130 12.04 -4.18 2.29
N PHE A 131 11.01 -4.88 2.74
CA PHE A 131 9.82 -4.19 3.22
C PHE A 131 10.12 -3.38 4.46
N PHE A 132 10.86 -3.95 5.41
CA PHE A 132 11.27 -3.20 6.60
C PHE A 132 12.10 -1.99 6.25
N GLN A 133 12.99 -2.10 5.27
CA GLN A 133 13.79 -0.97 4.86
C GLN A 133 12.91 0.12 4.23
N ALA A 134 11.95 -0.27 3.41
CA ALA A 134 11.04 0.69 2.81
C ALA A 134 10.23 1.40 3.88
N VAL A 135 9.70 0.65 4.83
CA VAL A 135 8.88 1.23 5.89
C VAL A 135 9.72 2.18 6.75
N ARG A 136 10.97 1.84 6.97
CA ARG A 136 11.83 2.67 7.81
C ARG A 136 12.00 4.07 7.25
N THR A 137 11.96 4.21 5.93
CA THR A 137 12.09 5.53 5.32
C THR A 137 10.81 6.36 5.45
N LEU A 138 9.72 5.77 5.90
CA LEU A 138 8.45 6.44 5.98
C LEU A 138 8.21 7.13 7.32
N GLY A 139 9.15 6.99 8.24
CA GLY A 139 9.05 7.70 9.51
C GLY A 139 7.81 7.35 10.31
N GLN A 140 6.94 8.33 10.51
CA GLN A 140 5.74 8.15 11.32
C GLN A 140 4.80 7.08 10.81
N PHE A 141 4.96 6.71 9.58
CA PHE A 141 4.14 5.71 8.97
C PHE A 141 4.19 4.38 9.71
N TRP A 142 5.32 4.09 10.36
CA TRP A 142 5.48 2.85 11.11
C TRP A 142 4.41 2.67 12.17
N GLY A 143 4.05 3.75 12.86
CA GLY A 143 3.02 3.68 13.89
C GLY A 143 1.65 3.36 13.34
N VAL A 144 1.38 3.68 12.08
CA VAL A 144 0.11 3.38 11.45
C VAL A 144 0.06 1.91 11.02
N LEU A 145 1.18 1.42 10.46
CA LEU A 145 1.23 0.05 9.97
C LEU A 145 1.43 -0.96 11.07
N ASN A 146 2.42 -0.74 11.90
CA ASN A 146 2.77 -1.70 12.91
C ASN A 146 2.40 -1.14 14.26
N GLN A 147 1.13 -1.22 14.57
CA GLN A 147 0.63 -0.72 15.82
C GLN A 147 1.14 -1.63 16.93
N PRO A 148 2.02 -1.16 17.79
CA PRO A 148 2.54 -2.03 18.83
C PRO A 148 1.43 -2.39 19.80
N PRO A 149 1.54 -3.55 20.42
CA PRO A 149 0.57 -3.91 21.45
C PRO A 149 0.60 -2.88 22.56
N GLU A 150 -0.52 -2.67 23.16
CA GLU A 150 -0.57 -1.75 24.23
C GLU A 150 0.09 -2.31 25.44
N GLY A 151 0.46 -1.49 26.32
CA GLY A 151 1.09 -1.92 27.53
C GLY A 151 2.54 -2.20 27.39
N GLU A 152 3.03 -2.06 26.18
CA GLU A 152 4.36 -2.25 26.04
C GLU A 152 5.01 -1.14 25.98
#